data_d2d966b2258b2b6887faa66be80b1c9e
#
_entry.id   d2d966b2258b2b6887faa66be80b1c9e
#
_cell.length_a   1.000
_cell.length_b   1.000
_cell.length_c   1.000
_cell.angle_alpha   90.00
_cell.angle_beta   90.00
_cell.angle_gamma   90.00
#
_symmetry.space_group_name_H-M   'P 1'
#
loop_
_entity.id
_entity.type
_entity.pdbx_description
1 polymer ?
#
loop_
_entity_poly.entity_id
_entity_poly.type
_entity_poly.pdbx_seq_one_letter_code
_entity_poly.pdbx_strand_id
1 'polypeptide(L)'
;MGTSDLSGLPRMDALLASPALADSGLPRSAQKAGANQVLDQLRRALRAGETMVPPLTVLARQARRAAEELARPGLRPVVNATGVALHTNLGRAPLSPRAVTAVVQAAEGYSNLEYDLSAGRRGSRTGRVEELLRELTGAEGAFAVNNNAAAVLLMLSALTPGMGVAISRGELVEIGGSFRVPDVMARSGARLVEVGATNKTRLSDYEAVLESGE
;
A
#
# COMPACT_ATOMS: atom_id res chain seq x y z
N MET A 1 39.92 -31.01 -0.06
CA MET A 1 38.79 -30.19 0.36
C MET A 1 38.84 -30.11 1.89
N GLY A 2 39.36 -29.02 2.43
CA GLY A 2 39.46 -28.82 3.88
C GLY A 2 38.08 -28.63 4.45
N THR A 3 37.74 -29.41 5.47
CA THR A 3 36.57 -29.21 6.32
C THR A 3 36.75 -27.86 7.02
N SER A 4 36.01 -26.84 6.60
CA SER A 4 36.00 -25.54 7.30
C SER A 4 35.61 -25.78 8.75
N ASP A 5 36.53 -25.49 9.66
CA ASP A 5 36.29 -25.66 11.11
C ASP A 5 35.25 -24.63 11.56
N LEU A 6 34.02 -25.07 11.75
CA LEU A 6 32.90 -24.28 12.26
C LEU A 6 32.80 -24.33 13.81
N SER A 7 33.75 -25.00 14.49
CA SER A 7 33.72 -25.19 15.95
C SER A 7 33.84 -23.87 16.73
N GLY A 8 34.45 -22.83 16.12
CA GLY A 8 34.58 -21.50 16.71
C GLY A 8 33.32 -20.62 16.63
N LEU A 9 32.24 -21.08 15.99
CA LEU A 9 31.02 -20.29 15.89
C LEU A 9 30.31 -20.14 17.25
N PRO A 10 29.94 -18.93 17.67
CA PRO A 10 29.18 -18.76 18.90
C PRO A 10 27.79 -19.38 18.74
N ARG A 11 27.30 -19.93 19.86
CA ARG A 11 25.92 -20.43 19.91
C ARG A 11 24.92 -19.27 19.85
N MET A 12 23.78 -19.50 19.23
CA MET A 12 22.70 -18.53 19.15
C MET A 12 22.30 -17.98 20.52
N ASP A 13 22.20 -18.86 21.51
CA ASP A 13 21.81 -18.47 22.87
C ASP A 13 22.83 -17.52 23.51
N ALA A 14 24.13 -17.70 23.24
CA ALA A 14 25.18 -16.83 23.74
C ALA A 14 25.09 -15.42 23.13
N LEU A 15 24.77 -15.31 21.83
CA LEU A 15 24.52 -14.01 21.18
C LEU A 15 23.28 -13.34 21.76
N LEU A 16 22.18 -14.07 21.92
CA LEU A 16 20.92 -13.54 22.41
C LEU A 16 20.96 -13.16 23.91
N ALA A 17 21.83 -13.81 24.68
CA ALA A 17 22.07 -13.49 26.09
C ALA A 17 23.05 -12.33 26.28
N SER A 18 23.73 -11.89 25.22
CA SER A 18 24.66 -10.76 25.33
C SER A 18 23.91 -9.48 25.71
N PRO A 19 24.48 -8.60 26.56
CA PRO A 19 23.85 -7.33 26.95
C PRO A 19 23.46 -6.47 25.74
N ALA A 20 24.26 -6.52 24.68
CA ALA A 20 23.98 -5.78 23.44
C ALA A 20 22.62 -6.13 22.80
N LEU A 21 22.16 -7.38 22.87
CA LEU A 21 20.87 -7.83 22.36
C LEU A 21 19.80 -7.93 23.45
N ALA A 22 20.14 -8.47 24.61
CA ALA A 22 19.20 -8.67 25.71
C ALA A 22 18.58 -7.33 26.17
N ASP A 23 19.39 -6.28 26.29
CA ASP A 23 18.99 -4.97 26.77
C ASP A 23 18.59 -4.01 25.64
N SER A 24 18.43 -4.52 24.40
CA SER A 24 18.17 -3.67 23.24
C SER A 24 16.74 -3.09 23.16
N GLY A 25 15.79 -3.64 23.91
CA GLY A 25 14.37 -3.29 23.81
C GLY A 25 13.69 -3.74 22.50
N LEU A 26 14.42 -4.43 21.60
CA LEU A 26 13.90 -4.90 20.32
C LEU A 26 13.01 -6.14 20.49
N PRO A 27 12.02 -6.35 19.60
CA PRO A 27 11.24 -7.59 19.58
C PRO A 27 12.14 -8.82 19.48
N ARG A 28 11.81 -9.90 20.20
CA ARG A 28 12.61 -11.14 20.23
C ARG A 28 12.78 -11.76 18.83
N SER A 29 11.79 -11.61 17.97
CA SER A 29 11.86 -12.02 16.57
C SER A 29 12.96 -11.29 15.78
N ALA A 30 13.07 -9.98 15.96
CA ALA A 30 14.11 -9.16 15.32
C ALA A 30 15.50 -9.49 15.88
N GLN A 31 15.63 -9.69 17.20
CA GLN A 31 16.89 -10.14 17.81
C GLN A 31 17.38 -11.46 17.22
N LYS A 32 16.47 -12.46 17.10
CA LYS A 32 16.79 -13.76 16.48
C LYS A 32 17.17 -13.61 15.03
N ALA A 33 16.44 -12.81 14.26
CA ALA A 33 16.70 -12.60 12.83
C ALA A 33 18.07 -11.92 12.62
N GLY A 34 18.40 -10.88 13.38
CA GLY A 34 19.69 -10.22 13.34
C GLY A 34 20.86 -11.13 13.74
N ALA A 35 20.67 -11.95 14.78
CA ALA A 35 21.67 -12.93 15.19
C ALA A 35 21.89 -14.02 14.12
N ASN A 36 20.81 -14.53 13.49
CA ASN A 36 20.91 -15.49 12.37
C ASN A 36 21.67 -14.87 11.20
N GLN A 37 21.35 -13.65 10.82
CA GLN A 37 22.02 -12.95 9.71
C GLN A 37 23.54 -12.89 9.93
N VAL A 38 23.99 -12.53 11.11
CA VAL A 38 25.41 -12.44 11.47
C VAL A 38 26.07 -13.83 11.48
N LEU A 39 25.41 -14.85 12.05
CA LEU A 39 25.94 -16.22 12.04
C LEU A 39 26.04 -16.78 10.63
N ASP A 40 25.08 -16.49 9.76
CA ASP A 40 25.10 -16.95 8.37
C ASP A 40 26.19 -16.24 7.54
N GLN A 41 26.42 -14.95 7.80
CA GLN A 41 27.54 -14.22 7.21
C GLN A 41 28.87 -14.83 7.66
N LEU A 42 29.03 -15.08 8.94
CA LEU A 42 30.25 -15.70 9.48
C LEU A 42 30.47 -17.12 8.95
N ARG A 43 29.41 -17.93 8.84
CA ARG A 43 29.51 -19.27 8.22
C ARG A 43 29.98 -19.20 6.77
N ARG A 44 29.49 -18.21 6.02
CA ARG A 44 29.92 -18.00 4.61
C ARG A 44 31.38 -17.57 4.54
N ALA A 45 31.81 -16.65 5.39
CA ALA A 45 33.16 -16.17 5.46
C ALA A 45 34.18 -17.30 5.80
N LEU A 46 33.86 -18.11 6.81
CA LEU A 46 34.69 -19.26 7.19
C LEU A 46 34.76 -20.31 6.05
N ARG A 47 33.67 -20.55 5.33
CA ARG A 47 33.69 -21.44 4.15
C ARG A 47 34.48 -20.86 2.99
N ALA A 48 34.59 -19.55 2.88
CA ALA A 48 35.41 -18.85 1.86
C ALA A 48 36.90 -18.79 2.23
N GLY A 49 37.32 -19.34 3.38
CA GLY A 49 38.71 -19.43 3.80
C GLY A 49 39.13 -18.37 4.83
N GLU A 50 38.23 -17.57 5.35
CA GLU A 50 38.52 -16.74 6.52
C GLU A 50 38.81 -17.63 7.72
N THR A 51 39.79 -17.27 8.52
CA THR A 51 40.24 -18.07 9.68
C THR A 51 39.94 -17.41 11.01
N MET A 52 39.55 -16.12 11.01
CA MET A 52 39.35 -15.36 12.22
C MET A 52 37.85 -15.19 12.56
N VAL A 53 37.44 -15.71 13.71
CA VAL A 53 36.12 -15.48 14.28
C VAL A 53 36.18 -14.25 15.18
N PRO A 54 35.41 -13.19 14.91
CA PRO A 54 35.40 -12.01 15.76
C PRO A 54 34.92 -12.34 17.19
N PRO A 55 35.36 -11.57 18.20
CA PRO A 55 34.86 -11.73 19.58
C PRO A 55 33.33 -11.65 19.69
N LEU A 56 32.76 -12.39 20.64
CA LEU A 56 31.31 -12.44 20.86
C LEU A 56 30.69 -11.04 21.01
N THR A 57 31.41 -10.12 21.68
CA THR A 57 30.97 -8.72 21.86
C THR A 57 30.86 -7.95 20.54
N VAL A 58 31.69 -8.24 19.56
CA VAL A 58 31.65 -7.64 18.21
C VAL A 58 30.47 -8.21 17.44
N LEU A 59 30.34 -9.54 17.42
CA LEU A 59 29.24 -10.24 16.76
C LEU A 59 27.88 -9.84 17.36
N ALA A 60 27.78 -9.69 18.66
CA ALA A 60 26.57 -9.23 19.35
C ALA A 60 26.19 -7.78 18.96
N ARG A 61 27.15 -6.88 18.80
CA ARG A 61 26.89 -5.53 18.30
C ARG A 61 26.45 -5.52 16.84
N GLN A 62 27.04 -6.38 16.01
CA GLN A 62 26.61 -6.53 14.62
C GLN A 62 25.18 -7.10 14.55
N ALA A 63 24.88 -8.12 15.36
CA ALA A 63 23.55 -8.71 15.45
C ALA A 63 22.50 -7.71 15.94
N ARG A 64 22.85 -6.83 16.90
CA ARG A 64 21.98 -5.74 17.34
C ARG A 64 21.69 -4.77 16.18
N ARG A 65 22.71 -4.31 15.44
CA ARG A 65 22.51 -3.42 14.29
C ARG A 65 21.63 -4.04 13.22
N ALA A 66 21.85 -5.33 12.91
CA ALA A 66 20.99 -6.05 11.96
C ALA A 66 19.55 -6.17 12.48
N ALA A 67 19.36 -6.42 13.79
CA ALA A 67 18.06 -6.48 14.42
C ALA A 67 17.35 -5.11 14.44
N GLU A 68 18.07 -4.03 14.68
CA GLU A 68 17.58 -2.65 14.63
C GLU A 68 17.10 -2.31 13.20
N GLU A 69 17.87 -2.68 12.17
CA GLU A 69 17.50 -2.46 10.79
C GLU A 69 16.24 -3.26 10.39
N LEU A 70 16.14 -4.52 10.79
CA LEU A 70 14.99 -5.38 10.57
C LEU A 70 13.72 -4.93 11.33
N ALA A 71 13.90 -4.32 12.49
CA ALA A 71 12.81 -3.80 13.31
C ALA A 71 12.35 -2.39 12.90
N ARG A 72 13.10 -1.70 12.03
CA ARG A 72 12.69 -0.37 11.54
C ARG A 72 11.41 -0.46 10.75
N PRO A 73 10.46 0.47 10.96
CA PRO A 73 9.29 0.58 10.10
C PRO A 73 9.71 0.72 8.64
N GLY A 74 9.08 -0.06 7.75
CA GLY A 74 9.34 0.01 6.31
C GLY A 74 8.97 1.37 5.72
N LEU A 75 7.93 2.02 6.27
CA LEU A 75 7.52 3.37 5.88
C LEU A 75 8.28 4.40 6.71
N ARG A 76 8.91 5.36 6.01
CA ARG A 76 9.68 6.45 6.61
C ARG A 76 9.29 7.78 5.98
N PRO A 77 9.30 8.88 6.75
CA PRO A 77 9.14 10.22 6.17
C PRO A 77 10.22 10.50 5.12
N VAL A 78 9.80 11.07 4.01
CA VAL A 78 10.69 11.50 2.92
C VAL A 78 10.33 12.92 2.50
N VAL A 79 11.30 13.62 1.91
CA VAL A 79 11.07 14.92 1.30
C VAL A 79 10.66 14.70 -0.17
N ASN A 80 9.47 15.17 -0.53
CA ASN A 80 9.04 15.16 -1.93
C ASN A 80 9.65 16.35 -2.68
N ALA A 81 10.73 16.11 -3.41
CA ALA A 81 11.39 17.10 -4.26
C ALA A 81 11.16 16.84 -5.77
N THR A 82 10.11 16.07 -6.12
CA THR A 82 9.84 15.66 -7.51
C THR A 82 9.12 16.73 -8.35
N GLY A 83 8.54 17.75 -7.71
CA GLY A 83 7.65 18.72 -8.37
C GLY A 83 6.21 18.19 -8.58
N VAL A 84 5.91 16.93 -8.23
CA VAL A 84 4.58 16.32 -8.34
C VAL A 84 3.96 16.23 -6.95
N ALA A 85 3.00 17.11 -6.65
CA ALA A 85 2.37 17.20 -5.33
C ALA A 85 1.67 15.90 -4.91
N LEU A 86 1.00 15.23 -5.84
CA LEU A 86 0.27 13.98 -5.61
C LEU A 86 1.04 12.77 -6.14
N HIS A 87 2.32 12.67 -5.79
CA HIS A 87 3.18 11.60 -6.29
C HIS A 87 2.74 10.23 -5.80
N THR A 88 2.42 9.32 -6.72
CA THR A 88 1.82 7.99 -6.43
C THR A 88 2.69 7.12 -5.54
N ASN A 89 4.02 7.15 -5.73
CA ASN A 89 4.97 6.33 -4.97
C ASN A 89 5.35 6.95 -3.61
N LEU A 90 4.94 8.18 -3.34
CA LEU A 90 5.25 8.91 -2.10
C LEU A 90 4.02 9.12 -1.21
N GLY A 91 3.00 8.28 -1.37
CA GLY A 91 1.81 8.27 -0.51
C GLY A 91 0.70 9.23 -0.95
N ARG A 92 0.85 9.92 -2.10
CA ARG A 92 -0.12 10.90 -2.62
C ARG A 92 -0.31 12.10 -1.67
N ALA A 93 -1.56 12.54 -1.43
CA ALA A 93 -1.84 13.70 -0.60
C ALA A 93 -1.63 13.39 0.90
N PRO A 94 -0.79 14.16 1.61
CA PRO A 94 -0.77 14.11 3.06
C PRO A 94 -2.11 14.55 3.66
N LEU A 95 -2.48 13.94 4.77
CA LEU A 95 -3.65 14.35 5.54
C LEU A 95 -3.37 15.67 6.29
N SER A 96 -4.40 16.47 6.49
CA SER A 96 -4.30 17.64 7.36
C SER A 96 -4.03 17.22 8.82
N PRO A 97 -3.39 18.04 9.66
CA PRO A 97 -3.16 17.70 11.07
C PRO A 97 -4.45 17.33 11.81
N ARG A 98 -5.56 18.01 11.52
CA ARG A 98 -6.87 17.71 12.09
C ARG A 98 -7.39 16.32 11.67
N ALA A 99 -7.21 15.95 10.40
CA ALA A 99 -7.59 14.63 9.90
C ALA A 99 -6.73 13.53 10.53
N VAL A 100 -5.42 13.74 10.67
CA VAL A 100 -4.53 12.80 11.37
C VAL A 100 -4.98 12.58 12.80
N THR A 101 -5.27 13.66 13.55
CA THR A 101 -5.79 13.57 14.91
C THR A 101 -7.08 12.75 14.98
N ALA A 102 -8.02 13.00 14.08
CA ALA A 102 -9.29 12.26 14.03
C ALA A 102 -9.09 10.76 13.72
N VAL A 103 -8.16 10.42 12.82
CA VAL A 103 -7.80 9.03 12.52
C VAL A 103 -7.22 8.34 13.74
N VAL A 104 -6.29 8.98 14.45
CA VAL A 104 -5.70 8.44 15.67
C VAL A 104 -6.78 8.19 16.72
N GLN A 105 -7.63 9.16 17.00
CA GLN A 105 -8.73 9.02 17.98
C GLN A 105 -9.67 7.87 17.62
N ALA A 106 -10.01 7.71 16.33
CA ALA A 106 -10.86 6.62 15.87
C ALA A 106 -10.19 5.23 15.97
N ALA A 107 -8.85 5.18 15.92
CA ALA A 107 -8.07 3.95 15.96
C ALA A 107 -7.67 3.50 17.38
N GLU A 108 -7.63 4.41 18.35
CA GLU A 108 -7.19 4.13 19.73
C GLU A 108 -8.18 3.33 20.57
N GLY A 109 -9.46 3.26 20.15
CA GLY A 109 -10.47 2.57 20.92
C GLY A 109 -11.68 2.12 20.11
N TYR A 110 -12.70 1.67 20.82
CA TYR A 110 -13.98 1.35 20.19
C TYR A 110 -14.68 2.61 19.69
N SER A 111 -15.30 2.51 18.52
CA SER A 111 -16.06 3.62 17.91
C SER A 111 -17.45 3.16 17.49
N ASN A 112 -18.35 4.12 17.31
CA ASN A 112 -19.70 3.88 16.83
C ASN A 112 -19.76 3.78 15.29
N LEU A 113 -18.82 3.10 14.67
CA LEU A 113 -18.70 3.00 13.21
C LEU A 113 -20.00 2.53 12.53
N GLU A 114 -20.62 1.51 13.08
CA GLU A 114 -21.89 0.93 12.61
C GLU A 114 -22.99 0.97 13.69
N TYR A 115 -22.90 1.88 14.63
CA TYR A 115 -23.88 1.97 15.71
C TYR A 115 -24.43 3.38 15.84
N ASP A 116 -25.76 3.49 15.81
CA ASP A 116 -26.48 4.72 16.09
C ASP A 116 -26.70 4.81 17.59
N LEU A 117 -25.96 5.71 18.23
CA LEU A 117 -26.03 5.94 19.68
C LEU A 117 -27.36 6.49 20.12
N SER A 118 -28.07 7.27 19.30
CA SER A 118 -29.35 7.88 19.62
C SER A 118 -30.50 6.87 19.54
N ALA A 119 -30.46 6.02 18.52
CA ALA A 119 -31.47 4.98 18.30
C ALA A 119 -31.18 3.66 19.03
N GLY A 120 -30.00 3.50 19.61
CA GLY A 120 -29.59 2.28 20.33
C GLY A 120 -29.54 1.03 19.44
N ARG A 121 -29.26 1.18 18.12
CA ARG A 121 -29.30 0.09 17.15
C ARG A 121 -28.19 0.22 16.10
N ARG A 122 -28.03 -0.81 15.27
CA ARG A 122 -27.11 -0.78 14.13
C ARG A 122 -27.43 0.36 13.18
N GLY A 123 -26.40 1.16 12.83
CA GLY A 123 -26.43 2.24 11.87
C GLY A 123 -25.69 1.93 10.58
N SER A 124 -25.65 2.91 9.67
CA SER A 124 -24.88 2.82 8.42
C SER A 124 -23.38 3.10 8.65
N ARG A 125 -22.51 2.29 8.07
CA ARG A 125 -21.05 2.51 8.05
C ARG A 125 -20.69 3.71 7.17
N THR A 126 -21.38 3.89 6.06
CA THR A 126 -21.03 4.84 4.98
C THR A 126 -21.79 6.15 5.05
N GLY A 127 -22.92 6.18 5.77
CA GLY A 127 -23.85 7.32 5.76
C GLY A 127 -23.22 8.69 6.04
N ARG A 128 -22.27 8.75 7.01
CA ARG A 128 -21.55 10.00 7.31
C ARG A 128 -20.67 10.49 6.17
N VAL A 129 -20.01 9.55 5.45
CA VAL A 129 -19.18 9.88 4.29
C VAL A 129 -20.05 10.29 3.11
N GLU A 130 -21.20 9.64 2.93
CA GLU A 130 -22.19 9.97 1.90
C GLU A 130 -22.75 11.38 2.09
N GLU A 131 -23.12 11.76 3.30
CA GLU A 131 -23.61 13.10 3.63
C GLU A 131 -22.57 14.18 3.30
N LEU A 132 -21.32 13.98 3.74
CA LEU A 132 -20.23 14.92 3.46
C LEU A 132 -19.92 15.03 1.97
N LEU A 133 -19.93 13.91 1.24
CA LEU A 133 -19.71 13.92 -0.21
C LEU A 133 -20.85 14.66 -0.94
N ARG A 134 -22.10 14.47 -0.54
CA ARG A 134 -23.25 15.18 -1.10
C ARG A 134 -23.14 16.68 -0.84
N GLU A 135 -22.76 17.09 0.37
CA GLU A 135 -22.54 18.49 0.72
C GLU A 135 -21.43 19.13 -0.14
N LEU A 136 -20.31 18.43 -0.32
CA LEU A 136 -19.16 18.93 -1.06
C LEU A 136 -19.37 18.98 -2.57
N THR A 137 -20.15 18.06 -3.13
CA THR A 137 -20.35 17.92 -4.58
C THR A 137 -21.65 18.48 -5.11
N GLY A 138 -22.64 18.68 -4.25
CA GLY A 138 -24.02 19.02 -4.64
C GLY A 138 -24.78 17.85 -5.27
N ALA A 139 -24.24 16.63 -5.25
CA ALA A 139 -24.90 15.45 -5.79
C ALA A 139 -26.08 14.99 -4.93
N GLU A 140 -27.11 14.40 -5.54
CA GLU A 140 -28.27 13.83 -4.81
C GLU A 140 -27.92 12.58 -4.02
N GLY A 141 -26.95 11.78 -4.52
CA GLY A 141 -26.43 10.59 -3.88
C GLY A 141 -24.91 10.50 -4.00
N ALA A 142 -24.27 9.82 -3.08
CA ALA A 142 -22.84 9.60 -3.11
C ALA A 142 -22.50 8.24 -2.49
N PHE A 143 -21.45 7.61 -3.00
CA PHE A 143 -20.93 6.36 -2.48
C PHE A 143 -19.40 6.34 -2.57
N ALA A 144 -18.73 5.86 -1.55
CA ALA A 144 -17.29 5.76 -1.53
C ALA A 144 -16.84 4.30 -1.60
N VAL A 145 -15.83 4.04 -2.42
CA VAL A 145 -15.16 2.74 -2.55
C VAL A 145 -13.65 2.92 -2.32
N ASN A 146 -12.93 1.81 -2.21
CA ASN A 146 -11.53 1.81 -1.82
C ASN A 146 -10.54 2.39 -2.86
N ASN A 147 -10.94 2.47 -4.15
CA ASN A 147 -10.11 3.05 -5.20
C ASN A 147 -10.95 3.44 -6.44
N ASN A 148 -10.32 4.20 -7.35
CA ASN A 148 -10.98 4.65 -8.58
C ASN A 148 -11.41 3.50 -9.51
N ALA A 149 -10.63 2.43 -9.63
CA ALA A 149 -10.98 1.28 -10.45
C ALA A 149 -12.32 0.65 -10.01
N ALA A 150 -12.48 0.49 -8.68
CA ALA A 150 -13.73 0.01 -8.10
C ALA A 150 -14.88 1.00 -8.31
N ALA A 151 -14.63 2.32 -8.26
CA ALA A 151 -15.64 3.32 -8.52
C ALA A 151 -16.15 3.25 -9.97
N VAL A 152 -15.25 3.19 -10.96
CA VAL A 152 -15.59 3.09 -12.38
C VAL A 152 -16.33 1.78 -12.67
N LEU A 153 -15.83 0.66 -12.14
CA LEU A 153 -16.49 -0.64 -12.31
C LEU A 153 -17.91 -0.65 -11.74
N LEU A 154 -18.08 -0.14 -10.52
CA LEU A 154 -19.38 -0.06 -9.86
C LEU A 154 -20.36 0.81 -10.65
N MET A 155 -19.91 2.00 -11.06
CA MET A 155 -20.72 2.95 -11.83
C MET A 155 -21.20 2.33 -13.14
N LEU A 156 -20.28 1.76 -13.92
CA LEU A 156 -20.64 1.14 -15.21
C LEU A 156 -21.53 -0.09 -15.04
N SER A 157 -21.22 -0.96 -14.07
CA SER A 157 -22.05 -2.16 -13.81
C SER A 157 -23.47 -1.82 -13.36
N ALA A 158 -23.64 -0.71 -12.64
CA ALA A 158 -24.94 -0.30 -12.14
C ALA A 158 -25.78 0.46 -13.19
N LEU A 159 -25.14 1.30 -14.00
CA LEU A 159 -25.83 2.25 -14.88
C LEU A 159 -25.92 1.78 -16.33
N THR A 160 -24.99 0.94 -16.81
CA THR A 160 -24.84 0.63 -18.24
C THR A 160 -24.73 -0.87 -18.56
N PRO A 161 -25.45 -1.78 -17.86
CA PRO A 161 -25.38 -3.20 -18.19
C PRO A 161 -25.89 -3.45 -19.63
N GLY A 162 -25.01 -3.98 -20.50
CA GLY A 162 -25.33 -4.25 -21.91
C GLY A 162 -25.42 -3.02 -22.81
N MET A 163 -25.26 -1.82 -22.28
CA MET A 163 -25.32 -0.58 -23.06
C MET A 163 -23.96 -0.24 -23.69
N GLY A 164 -23.99 0.57 -24.76
CA GLY A 164 -22.80 1.23 -25.30
C GLY A 164 -22.34 2.35 -24.38
N VAL A 165 -21.04 2.41 -24.12
CA VAL A 165 -20.40 3.49 -23.36
C VAL A 165 -19.32 4.14 -24.22
N ALA A 166 -19.57 5.38 -24.61
CA ALA A 166 -18.66 6.16 -25.44
C ALA A 166 -17.47 6.65 -24.62
N ILE A 167 -16.26 6.39 -25.10
CA ILE A 167 -15.02 6.85 -24.49
C ILE A 167 -14.02 7.33 -25.55
N SER A 168 -13.35 8.42 -25.30
CA SER A 168 -12.29 8.91 -26.17
C SER A 168 -11.14 7.89 -26.29
N ARG A 169 -10.67 7.64 -27.51
CA ARG A 169 -9.47 6.81 -27.74
C ARG A 169 -8.24 7.31 -26.99
N GLY A 170 -8.13 8.61 -26.77
CA GLY A 170 -7.06 9.20 -25.95
C GLY A 170 -7.13 8.83 -24.46
N GLU A 171 -8.28 8.35 -23.99
CA GLU A 171 -8.51 7.93 -22.60
C GLU A 171 -8.44 6.40 -22.41
N LEU A 172 -8.27 5.63 -23.48
CA LEU A 172 -8.06 4.19 -23.44
C LEU A 172 -6.63 3.85 -23.06
N VAL A 173 -6.27 4.17 -21.81
CA VAL A 173 -4.91 4.10 -21.31
C VAL A 173 -4.75 2.96 -20.29
N GLU A 174 -3.50 2.53 -20.13
CA GLU A 174 -3.07 1.73 -19.00
C GLU A 174 -2.46 2.65 -17.94
N ILE A 175 -3.04 2.66 -16.75
CA ILE A 175 -2.59 3.50 -15.63
C ILE A 175 -2.04 2.60 -14.53
N GLY A 176 -0.74 2.67 -14.26
CA GLY A 176 -0.05 2.00 -13.17
C GLY A 176 -0.46 0.54 -12.93
N GLY A 177 0.47 -0.37 -12.72
CA GLY A 177 0.19 -1.71 -12.23
C GLY A 177 -0.80 -2.56 -13.04
N SER A 178 -0.88 -2.38 -14.37
CA SER A 178 -1.75 -3.16 -15.26
C SER A 178 -3.24 -2.81 -15.19
N PHE A 179 -3.61 -1.65 -14.66
CA PHE A 179 -4.99 -1.15 -14.77
C PHE A 179 -5.24 -0.60 -16.17
N ARG A 180 -6.02 -1.32 -16.96
CA ARG A 180 -6.45 -0.92 -18.31
C ARG A 180 -7.92 -0.53 -18.31
N VAL A 181 -8.23 0.66 -18.78
CA VAL A 181 -9.60 1.16 -18.87
C VAL A 181 -10.51 0.20 -19.69
N PRO A 182 -10.10 -0.30 -20.87
CA PRO A 182 -10.90 -1.25 -21.63
C PRO A 182 -11.23 -2.54 -20.85
N ASP A 183 -10.29 -3.06 -20.06
CA ASP A 183 -10.50 -4.30 -19.29
C ASP A 183 -11.55 -4.11 -18.18
N VAL A 184 -11.58 -2.93 -17.56
CA VAL A 184 -12.59 -2.59 -16.55
C VAL A 184 -13.97 -2.45 -17.20
N MET A 185 -14.04 -1.79 -18.33
CA MET A 185 -15.29 -1.67 -19.09
C MET A 185 -15.83 -3.03 -19.50
N ALA A 186 -15.00 -3.90 -20.06
CA ALA A 186 -15.41 -5.25 -20.45
C ALA A 186 -15.97 -6.06 -19.25
N ARG A 187 -15.38 -5.90 -18.05
CA ARG A 187 -15.85 -6.58 -16.83
C ARG A 187 -17.14 -5.98 -16.24
N SER A 188 -17.46 -4.74 -16.57
CA SER A 188 -18.70 -4.10 -16.10
C SER A 188 -19.95 -4.60 -16.81
N GLY A 189 -19.81 -5.31 -17.94
CA GLY A 189 -20.91 -5.69 -18.81
C GLY A 189 -21.33 -4.59 -19.80
N ALA A 190 -20.66 -3.43 -19.79
CA ALA A 190 -20.84 -2.39 -20.77
C ALA A 190 -20.12 -2.74 -22.09
N ARG A 191 -20.64 -2.27 -23.21
CA ARG A 191 -19.99 -2.37 -24.52
C ARG A 191 -19.17 -1.11 -24.77
N LEU A 192 -17.88 -1.27 -25.03
CA LEU A 192 -16.99 -0.17 -25.34
C LEU A 192 -17.32 0.40 -26.73
N VAL A 193 -17.55 1.71 -26.80
CA VAL A 193 -17.70 2.49 -28.05
C VAL A 193 -16.57 3.52 -28.10
N GLU A 194 -15.62 3.31 -29.01
CA GLU A 194 -14.45 4.18 -29.12
C GLU A 194 -14.76 5.43 -29.94
N VAL A 195 -14.39 6.61 -29.42
CA VAL A 195 -14.70 7.90 -30.01
C VAL A 195 -13.42 8.68 -30.34
N GLY A 196 -13.40 9.32 -31.51
CA GLY A 196 -12.34 10.18 -31.97
C GLY A 196 -11.02 9.46 -32.30
N ALA A 197 -9.91 10.17 -32.13
CA ALA A 197 -8.55 9.67 -32.35
C ALA A 197 -7.74 9.71 -31.08
N THR A 198 -6.60 9.00 -31.05
CA THR A 198 -5.74 8.87 -29.86
C THR A 198 -5.19 10.22 -29.34
N ASN A 199 -5.02 11.19 -30.22
CA ASN A 199 -4.46 12.51 -29.88
C ASN A 199 -5.47 13.66 -29.99
N LYS A 200 -6.71 13.38 -30.44
CA LYS A 200 -7.73 14.42 -30.59
C LYS A 200 -9.13 13.82 -30.66
N THR A 201 -10.01 14.23 -29.77
CA THR A 201 -11.44 13.95 -29.78
C THR A 201 -12.21 15.27 -29.79
N ARG A 202 -13.24 15.37 -30.60
CA ARG A 202 -14.09 16.55 -30.75
C ARG A 202 -15.51 16.22 -30.29
N LEU A 203 -16.29 17.26 -29.99
CA LEU A 203 -17.71 17.10 -29.65
C LEU A 203 -18.47 16.36 -30.77
N SER A 204 -18.21 16.72 -32.03
CA SER A 204 -18.83 16.07 -33.21
C SER A 204 -18.56 14.56 -33.30
N ASP A 205 -17.47 14.08 -32.71
CA ASP A 205 -17.16 12.63 -32.69
C ASP A 205 -18.11 11.90 -31.72
N TYR A 206 -18.51 12.51 -30.63
CA TYR A 206 -19.52 11.99 -29.70
C TYR A 206 -20.93 12.13 -30.27
N GLU A 207 -21.24 13.24 -30.95
CA GLU A 207 -22.53 13.45 -31.64
C GLU A 207 -22.79 12.35 -32.67
N ALA A 208 -21.78 12.02 -33.47
CA ALA A 208 -21.88 10.95 -34.47
C ALA A 208 -22.20 9.57 -33.85
N VAL A 209 -21.63 9.26 -32.66
CA VAL A 209 -21.95 8.01 -31.96
C VAL A 209 -23.38 8.02 -31.43
N LEU A 210 -23.83 9.13 -30.86
CA LEU A 210 -25.23 9.26 -30.41
C LEU A 210 -26.24 9.14 -31.53
N GLU A 211 -25.94 9.70 -32.72
CA GLU A 211 -26.78 9.60 -33.93
C GLU A 211 -26.81 8.19 -34.53
N SER A 212 -25.71 7.42 -34.40
CA SER A 212 -25.66 6.03 -34.87
C SER A 212 -26.49 5.06 -34.03
N GLY A 213 -26.88 5.45 -32.82
CA GLY A 213 -27.63 4.61 -31.87
C GLY A 213 -26.81 3.48 -31.26
N GLU A 214 -25.49 3.58 -31.30
CA GLU A 214 -24.56 2.60 -30.71
C GLU A 214 -24.51 2.61 -29.17
#